data_5dd473bfedd9fbc351ced8cbce0e6124
#
_entry.id   5dd473bfedd9fbc351ced8cbce0e6124
#
_cell.length_a   1.000
_cell.length_b   1.000
_cell.length_c   1.000
_cell.angle_alpha   90.00
_cell.angle_beta   90.00
_cell.angle_gamma   90.00
#
_symmetry.space_group_name_H-M   'P 1'
#
loop_
_entity.id
_entity.type
_entity.pdbx_description
1 polymer ?
#
loop_
_entity_poly.entity_id
_entity_poly.type
_entity_poly.pdbx_seq_one_letter_code
_entity_poly.pdbx_strand_id
1 'polypeptide(L)'
;MRYFFYTFLDFARNHPFQIILMAMIGFISLALLGYLIHYVVAHGFGKMTERLRFLYKLSNEKPTVLFNRIYTQLKSIALRHRVPALLLALLVVLKMLLLFSLVFGKSDSPIISENLAISDSHYIFGIDISHYNGEIDWEQVSTSHHRIEFVFIRATMGTNGLDKHFARNWVYSKHHNFIRGAYHYYRPNEDWQKQFRNYTSIVKIDSGDFVPILDVEKSSRHGRKFLREGVLNWLKMAEQTYGVKPMIYTGLTFYNLHLKGYVDEYPLWIAAYSGKHKVEDVDWTFHQFTEKVRIKGVKSTVDGNNFNGDLEALRKMCK
;
A
#
# COMPACT_ATOMS: atom_id res chain seq x y z
N MET A 1 -17.06 4.95 -8.03
CA MET A 1 -16.90 6.37 -8.41
C MET A 1 -16.72 7.32 -7.22
N ARG A 2 -17.59 7.30 -6.19
CA ARG A 2 -17.43 8.17 -4.99
C ARG A 2 -16.12 7.91 -4.19
N TYR A 3 -15.70 6.68 -4.03
CA TYR A 3 -14.45 6.34 -3.32
C TYR A 3 -13.21 6.91 -4.02
N PHE A 4 -13.13 6.78 -5.34
CA PHE A 4 -12.05 7.40 -6.14
C PHE A 4 -12.02 8.92 -5.98
N PHE A 5 -13.20 9.55 -5.91
CA PHE A 5 -13.34 10.99 -5.73
C PHE A 5 -12.85 11.45 -4.35
N TYR A 6 -13.17 10.72 -3.26
CA TYR A 6 -12.70 11.06 -1.91
C TYR A 6 -11.20 10.83 -1.75
N THR A 7 -10.67 9.74 -2.30
CA THR A 7 -9.22 9.46 -2.30
C THR A 7 -8.47 10.54 -3.10
N PHE A 8 -9.05 10.96 -4.24
CA PHE A 8 -8.50 12.05 -5.04
C PHE A 8 -8.53 13.39 -4.30
N LEU A 9 -9.62 13.73 -3.61
CA LEU A 9 -9.73 14.97 -2.84
C LEU A 9 -8.75 15.00 -1.65
N ASP A 10 -8.56 13.87 -0.98
CA ASP A 10 -7.60 13.77 0.13
C ASP A 10 -6.16 13.86 -0.39
N PHE A 11 -5.86 13.21 -1.51
CA PHE A 11 -4.58 13.37 -2.21
C PHE A 11 -4.37 14.82 -2.65
N ALA A 12 -5.37 15.46 -3.25
CA ALA A 12 -5.30 16.85 -3.72
C ALA A 12 -5.05 17.84 -2.58
N ARG A 13 -5.68 17.62 -1.43
CA ARG A 13 -5.52 18.45 -0.23
C ARG A 13 -4.12 18.33 0.36
N ASN A 14 -3.55 17.15 0.34
CA ASN A 14 -2.24 16.85 0.94
C ASN A 14 -1.07 17.13 -0.03
N HIS A 15 -1.35 17.22 -1.35
CA HIS A 15 -0.35 17.39 -2.39
C HIS A 15 -0.75 18.46 -3.43
N PRO A 16 -1.02 19.72 -3.03
CA PRO A 16 -1.56 20.74 -3.93
C PRO A 16 -0.63 21.02 -5.13
N PHE A 17 0.68 20.99 -4.91
CA PHE A 17 1.65 21.20 -5.98
C PHE A 17 1.64 20.06 -7.02
N GLN A 18 1.48 18.81 -6.58
CA GLN A 18 1.39 17.66 -7.48
C GLN A 18 0.11 17.69 -8.32
N ILE A 19 -1.01 18.14 -7.75
CA ILE A 19 -2.27 18.32 -8.47
C ILE A 19 -2.15 19.41 -9.53
N ILE A 20 -1.54 20.55 -9.20
CA ILE A 20 -1.30 21.63 -10.17
C ILE A 20 -0.41 21.10 -11.30
N LEU A 21 0.64 20.35 -10.98
CA LEU A 21 1.53 19.75 -11.97
C LEU A 21 0.81 18.73 -12.87
N MET A 22 -0.03 17.86 -12.29
CA MET A 22 -0.84 16.89 -13.04
C MET A 22 -1.86 17.59 -13.96
N ALA A 23 -2.50 18.66 -13.48
CA ALA A 23 -3.42 19.46 -14.28
C ALA A 23 -2.69 20.17 -15.45
N MET A 24 -1.50 20.71 -15.21
CA MET A 24 -0.66 21.31 -16.25
C MET A 24 -0.22 20.28 -17.29
N ILE A 25 0.22 19.08 -16.86
CA ILE A 25 0.60 17.99 -17.75
C ILE A 25 -0.61 17.54 -18.59
N GLY A 26 -1.79 17.42 -17.96
CA GLY A 26 -3.05 17.07 -18.64
C GLY A 26 -3.42 18.11 -19.71
N PHE A 27 -3.33 19.41 -19.39
CA PHE A 27 -3.62 20.49 -20.31
C PHE A 27 -2.63 20.54 -21.49
N ILE A 28 -1.35 20.36 -21.21
CA ILE A 28 -0.29 20.30 -22.24
C ILE A 28 -0.50 19.08 -23.15
N SER A 29 -0.88 17.94 -22.59
CA SER A 29 -1.17 16.71 -23.36
C SER A 29 -2.38 16.88 -24.30
N LEU A 30 -3.44 17.56 -23.83
CA LEU A 30 -4.62 17.89 -24.65
C LEU A 30 -4.28 18.88 -25.77
N ALA A 31 -3.47 19.90 -25.48
CA ALA A 31 -3.01 20.86 -26.49
C ALA A 31 -2.15 20.19 -27.57
N LEU A 32 -1.27 19.26 -27.16
CA LEU A 32 -0.46 18.44 -28.07
C LEU A 32 -1.32 17.52 -28.94
N LEU A 33 -2.32 16.89 -28.35
CA LEU A 33 -3.25 16.03 -29.10
C LEU A 33 -4.02 16.84 -30.12
N GLY A 34 -4.53 18.03 -29.74
CA GLY A 34 -5.20 18.96 -30.65
C GLY A 34 -4.30 19.41 -31.80
N TYR A 35 -3.03 19.73 -31.51
CA TYR A 35 -2.05 20.06 -32.51
C TYR A 35 -1.72 18.87 -33.44
N LEU A 36 -1.58 17.67 -32.87
CA LEU A 36 -1.33 16.46 -33.66
C LEU A 36 -2.49 16.15 -34.62
N ILE A 37 -3.72 16.29 -34.15
CA ILE A 37 -4.93 16.14 -34.97
C ILE A 37 -4.93 17.18 -36.08
N HIS A 38 -4.68 18.45 -35.79
CA HIS A 38 -4.60 19.51 -36.77
C HIS A 38 -3.51 19.26 -37.82
N TYR A 39 -2.33 18.82 -37.37
CA TYR A 39 -1.22 18.48 -38.25
C TYR A 39 -1.53 17.30 -39.19
N VAL A 40 -2.21 16.27 -38.66
CA VAL A 40 -2.63 15.09 -39.44
C VAL A 40 -3.68 15.47 -40.50
N VAL A 41 -4.64 16.31 -40.11
CA VAL A 41 -5.65 16.83 -41.06
C VAL A 41 -5.03 17.69 -42.15
N ALA A 42 -4.04 18.51 -41.80
CA ALA A 42 -3.38 19.42 -42.77
C ALA A 42 -2.38 18.71 -43.69
N HIS A 43 -1.71 17.63 -43.29
CA HIS A 43 -0.55 17.03 -43.98
C HIS A 43 -0.71 15.54 -44.35
N GLY A 44 -1.83 14.92 -44.04
CA GLY A 44 -2.19 13.53 -44.39
C GLY A 44 -1.54 12.42 -43.53
N PHE A 45 -2.19 11.26 -43.54
CA PHE A 45 -1.87 10.09 -42.71
C PHE A 45 -0.55 9.38 -43.05
N GLY A 46 -0.08 9.47 -44.29
CA GLY A 46 1.07 8.70 -44.77
C GLY A 46 2.40 9.02 -44.09
N LYS A 47 2.63 10.27 -43.72
CA LYS A 47 3.88 10.69 -43.03
C LYS A 47 3.90 10.37 -41.53
N MET A 48 2.73 10.12 -40.91
CA MET A 48 2.61 9.77 -39.50
C MET A 48 2.95 8.28 -39.21
N THR A 49 2.63 7.39 -40.15
CA THR A 49 2.90 5.95 -40.01
C THR A 49 4.37 5.60 -40.00
N GLU A 50 5.19 6.31 -40.80
CA GLU A 50 6.65 6.14 -40.78
C GLU A 50 7.26 6.59 -39.45
N ARG A 51 6.75 7.67 -38.85
CA ARG A 51 7.23 8.18 -37.56
C ARG A 51 6.84 7.32 -36.37
N LEU A 52 5.63 6.76 -36.38
CA LEU A 52 5.17 5.81 -35.36
C LEU A 52 5.97 4.50 -35.40
N ARG A 53 6.31 3.99 -36.59
CA ARG A 53 7.24 2.85 -36.74
C ARG A 53 8.64 3.14 -36.19
N PHE A 54 9.13 4.35 -36.33
CA PHE A 54 10.39 4.76 -35.75
C PHE A 54 10.32 4.78 -34.20
N LEU A 55 9.28 5.33 -33.61
CA LEU A 55 9.07 5.35 -32.15
C LEU A 55 8.91 3.95 -31.56
N TYR A 56 8.26 3.04 -32.27
CA TYR A 56 8.13 1.64 -31.86
C TYR A 56 9.47 0.89 -31.84
N LYS A 57 10.36 1.18 -32.78
CA LYS A 57 11.72 0.59 -32.78
C LYS A 57 12.60 1.07 -31.62
N LEU A 58 12.24 2.16 -30.96
CA LEU A 58 13.01 2.76 -29.86
C LEU A 58 12.65 2.19 -28.48
N SER A 59 11.64 1.32 -28.39
CA SER A 59 11.11 0.81 -27.10
C SER A 59 12.09 -0.07 -26.29
N ASN A 60 13.20 -0.51 -26.89
CA ASN A 60 14.20 -1.37 -26.24
C ASN A 60 15.47 -0.61 -25.78
N GLU A 61 15.53 0.70 -25.92
CA GLU A 61 16.70 1.49 -25.51
C GLU A 61 16.54 2.02 -24.05
N LYS A 62 17.68 2.27 -23.40
CA LYS A 62 17.68 2.91 -22.07
C LYS A 62 16.95 4.27 -22.13
N PRO A 63 16.12 4.62 -21.15
CA PRO A 63 15.25 5.82 -21.16
C PRO A 63 15.99 7.12 -21.48
N THR A 64 17.23 7.28 -20.99
CA THR A 64 18.08 8.46 -21.22
C THR A 64 18.57 8.58 -22.65
N VAL A 65 18.92 7.46 -23.31
CA VAL A 65 19.38 7.40 -24.72
C VAL A 65 18.18 7.67 -25.62
N LEU A 66 17.06 7.03 -25.37
CA LEU A 66 15.80 7.23 -26.08
C LEU A 66 15.37 8.70 -26.03
N PHE A 67 15.40 9.30 -24.84
CA PHE A 67 15.03 10.71 -24.67
C PHE A 67 15.94 11.68 -25.46
N ASN A 68 17.26 11.51 -25.38
CA ASN A 68 18.18 12.37 -26.09
C ASN A 68 18.00 12.25 -27.61
N ARG A 69 17.72 11.07 -28.13
CA ARG A 69 17.47 10.83 -29.54
C ARG A 69 16.16 11.45 -30.02
N ILE A 70 15.07 11.31 -29.23
CA ILE A 70 13.78 11.95 -29.49
C ILE A 70 13.92 13.47 -29.45
N TYR A 71 14.59 14.00 -28.42
CA TYR A 71 14.84 15.44 -28.28
C TYR A 71 15.61 16.01 -29.50
N THR A 72 16.70 15.36 -29.92
CA THR A 72 17.51 15.81 -31.07
C THR A 72 16.72 15.79 -32.37
N GLN A 73 15.90 14.76 -32.58
CA GLN A 73 15.03 14.67 -33.76
C GLN A 73 13.93 15.72 -33.78
N LEU A 74 13.21 15.89 -32.61
CA LEU A 74 12.20 16.93 -32.52
C LEU A 74 12.77 18.33 -32.68
N LYS A 75 13.99 18.59 -32.16
CA LYS A 75 14.71 19.85 -32.35
C LYS A 75 15.02 20.08 -33.82
N SER A 76 15.49 19.06 -34.56
CA SER A 76 15.81 19.17 -35.99
C SER A 76 14.55 19.43 -36.85
N ILE A 77 13.41 18.81 -36.47
CA ILE A 77 12.10 19.02 -37.10
C ILE A 77 11.61 20.45 -36.84
N ALA A 78 11.70 20.91 -35.59
CA ALA A 78 11.30 22.25 -35.16
C ALA A 78 12.06 23.33 -35.94
N LEU A 79 13.39 23.16 -36.11
CA LEU A 79 14.24 24.08 -36.85
C LEU A 79 13.97 24.04 -38.37
N ARG A 80 13.67 22.87 -38.94
CA ARG A 80 13.45 22.69 -40.38
C ARG A 80 12.11 23.23 -40.88
N HIS A 81 11.08 23.21 -40.03
CA HIS A 81 9.69 23.54 -40.41
C HIS A 81 9.16 24.84 -39.80
N ARG A 82 10.03 25.72 -39.23
CA ARG A 82 9.63 26.95 -38.52
C ARG A 82 8.50 26.71 -37.50
N VAL A 83 8.58 25.60 -36.78
CA VAL A 83 7.57 25.24 -35.76
C VAL A 83 7.59 26.27 -34.64
N PRO A 84 6.43 26.79 -34.19
CA PRO A 84 6.35 27.91 -33.28
C PRO A 84 7.18 27.70 -32.00
N ALA A 85 7.66 28.78 -31.40
CA ALA A 85 8.42 28.84 -30.15
C ALA A 85 7.79 28.00 -29.01
N LEU A 86 6.50 27.76 -29.10
CA LEU A 86 5.72 26.89 -28.17
C LEU A 86 6.26 25.45 -28.12
N LEU A 87 6.69 24.87 -29.27
CA LEU A 87 7.18 23.48 -29.28
C LEU A 87 8.58 23.38 -28.69
N LEU A 88 9.38 24.41 -28.87
CA LEU A 88 10.72 24.51 -28.26
C LEU A 88 10.58 24.70 -26.75
N ALA A 89 9.64 25.54 -26.30
CA ALA A 89 9.31 25.74 -24.89
C ALA A 89 8.81 24.44 -24.25
N LEU A 90 7.95 23.68 -24.94
CA LEU A 90 7.47 22.38 -24.50
C LEU A 90 8.60 21.36 -24.34
N LEU A 91 9.54 21.31 -25.27
CA LEU A 91 10.70 20.42 -25.19
C LEU A 91 11.61 20.77 -24.00
N VAL A 92 11.76 22.07 -23.71
CA VAL A 92 12.50 22.54 -22.52
C VAL A 92 11.78 22.14 -21.25
N VAL A 93 10.45 22.32 -21.18
CA VAL A 93 9.63 21.90 -20.02
C VAL A 93 9.70 20.38 -19.82
N LEU A 94 9.58 19.59 -20.89
CA LEU A 94 9.71 18.11 -20.78
C LEU A 94 11.10 17.69 -20.29
N LYS A 95 12.15 18.40 -20.73
CA LYS A 95 13.52 18.16 -20.27
C LYS A 95 13.71 18.54 -18.80
N MET A 96 13.11 19.65 -18.37
CA MET A 96 13.11 20.08 -16.97
C MET A 96 12.33 19.10 -16.09
N LEU A 97 11.18 18.62 -16.54
CA LEU A 97 10.37 17.62 -15.82
C LEU A 97 11.09 16.27 -15.72
N LEU A 98 11.79 15.84 -16.76
CA LEU A 98 12.58 14.61 -16.73
C LEU A 98 13.81 14.77 -15.85
N LEU A 99 14.51 15.90 -15.88
CA LEU A 99 15.61 16.22 -14.97
C LEU A 99 15.12 16.32 -13.53
N PHE A 100 13.95 16.92 -13.30
CA PHE A 100 13.29 16.96 -12.00
C PHE A 100 12.92 15.54 -11.53
N SER A 101 12.38 14.71 -12.41
CA SER A 101 12.10 13.29 -12.12
C SER A 101 13.36 12.47 -11.86
N LEU A 102 14.47 12.76 -12.52
CA LEU A 102 15.77 12.09 -12.29
C LEU A 102 16.49 12.60 -11.03
N VAL A 103 16.32 13.86 -10.68
CA VAL A 103 16.95 14.49 -9.51
C VAL A 103 16.10 14.32 -8.26
N PHE A 104 14.77 14.41 -8.42
CA PHE A 104 13.81 14.33 -7.33
C PHE A 104 12.89 13.10 -7.39
N GLY A 105 12.88 12.33 -8.47
CA GLY A 105 12.12 11.08 -8.63
C GLY A 105 12.82 9.86 -8.03
N LYS A 106 14.07 9.97 -7.58
CA LYS A 106 14.50 9.35 -6.35
C LYS A 106 14.03 10.28 -5.22
N SER A 107 12.74 10.30 -4.96
CA SER A 107 12.26 10.40 -3.62
C SER A 107 12.83 9.15 -2.91
N ASP A 108 14.04 9.25 -2.43
CA ASP A 108 14.32 8.80 -1.10
C ASP A 108 13.29 9.56 -0.25
N SER A 109 12.07 9.05 -0.20
CA SER A 109 11.18 9.28 0.93
C SER A 109 12.11 9.11 2.10
N PRO A 110 12.28 10.10 3.00
CA PRO A 110 13.26 9.98 4.03
C PRO A 110 13.10 8.56 4.53
N ILE A 111 14.15 7.73 4.32
CA ILE A 111 14.28 6.49 5.07
C ILE A 111 14.13 7.06 6.44
N ILE A 112 12.95 6.85 7.06
CA ILE A 112 12.77 7.22 8.46
C ILE A 112 13.93 6.46 9.06
N SER A 113 14.99 7.20 9.35
CA SER A 113 16.19 6.60 9.89
C SER A 113 15.67 5.77 11.04
N GLU A 114 16.13 4.56 11.19
CA GLU A 114 15.74 3.61 12.24
C GLU A 114 15.37 4.28 13.57
N ASN A 115 15.96 5.43 13.84
CA ASN A 115 15.83 6.20 15.07
C ASN A 115 14.61 7.14 15.17
N LEU A 116 13.89 7.48 14.10
CA LEU A 116 12.79 8.48 14.17
C LEU A 116 11.40 7.86 14.32
N ALA A 117 11.17 6.64 13.84
CA ALA A 117 9.85 6.00 13.89
C ALA A 117 9.54 5.39 15.28
N ILE A 118 10.56 5.21 16.14
CA ILE A 118 10.45 4.45 17.41
C ILE A 118 10.69 5.34 18.64
N SER A 119 10.94 6.64 18.46
CA SER A 119 11.20 7.56 19.57
C SER A 119 9.99 7.90 20.44
N ASP A 120 8.79 7.43 20.11
CA ASP A 120 7.66 7.47 21.01
C ASP A 120 7.69 6.26 21.94
N SER A 121 8.47 6.40 22.99
CA SER A 121 8.71 5.39 24.04
C SER A 121 7.48 4.95 24.85
N HIS A 122 6.28 5.33 24.42
CA HIS A 122 5.01 5.03 25.08
C HIS A 122 4.30 3.78 24.55
N TYR A 123 4.63 3.33 23.33
CA TYR A 123 3.96 2.21 22.69
C TYR A 123 4.86 0.99 22.55
N ILE A 124 4.28 -0.19 22.64
CA ILE A 124 4.97 -1.43 22.31
C ILE A 124 4.99 -1.60 20.81
N PHE A 125 6.20 -1.81 20.27
CA PHE A 125 6.42 -1.91 18.84
C PHE A 125 6.36 -3.36 18.35
N GLY A 126 5.71 -3.54 17.21
CA GLY A 126 5.68 -4.77 16.45
C GLY A 126 5.65 -4.54 14.95
N ILE A 127 5.69 -5.61 14.20
CA ILE A 127 5.65 -5.59 12.73
C ILE A 127 4.55 -6.50 12.21
N ASP A 128 4.09 -6.25 10.98
CA ASP A 128 3.32 -7.25 10.26
C ASP A 128 3.97 -7.60 8.93
N ILE A 129 3.77 -8.84 8.52
CA ILE A 129 4.47 -9.46 7.40
C ILE A 129 3.56 -10.38 6.58
N SER A 130 3.96 -10.57 5.35
CA SER A 130 3.36 -11.55 4.44
C SER A 130 4.43 -12.10 3.49
N HIS A 131 4.01 -12.95 2.56
CA HIS A 131 4.93 -13.46 1.53
C HIS A 131 5.57 -12.37 0.66
N TYR A 132 5.03 -11.14 0.64
CA TYR A 132 5.63 -10.03 -0.09
C TYR A 132 6.96 -9.58 0.50
N ASN A 133 7.20 -9.84 1.78
CA ASN A 133 8.48 -9.54 2.44
C ASN A 133 9.58 -10.56 2.13
N GLY A 134 9.24 -11.64 1.39
CA GLY A 134 10.16 -12.69 1.02
C GLY A 134 10.52 -13.62 2.17
N GLU A 135 11.69 -14.24 2.08
CA GLU A 135 12.22 -15.09 3.15
C GLU A 135 12.90 -14.23 4.21
N ILE A 136 12.50 -14.43 5.46
CA ILE A 136 12.95 -13.66 6.63
C ILE A 136 14.02 -14.45 7.38
N ASP A 137 15.12 -13.77 7.71
CA ASP A 137 16.14 -14.25 8.62
C ASP A 137 15.77 -13.83 10.06
N TRP A 138 15.09 -14.73 10.75
CA TRP A 138 14.54 -14.48 12.08
C TRP A 138 15.59 -14.28 13.17
N GLU A 139 16.78 -14.85 13.02
CA GLU A 139 17.88 -14.62 13.94
C GLU A 139 18.34 -13.16 13.85
N GLN A 140 18.49 -12.64 12.65
CA GLN A 140 18.79 -11.22 12.46
C GLN A 140 17.67 -10.30 12.93
N VAL A 141 16.40 -10.69 12.74
CA VAL A 141 15.24 -9.93 13.23
C VAL A 141 15.27 -9.85 14.75
N SER A 142 15.54 -10.95 15.45
CA SER A 142 15.60 -11.00 16.92
C SER A 142 16.73 -10.17 17.53
N THR A 143 17.77 -9.90 16.76
CA THR A 143 18.91 -9.06 17.16
C THR A 143 18.84 -7.65 16.59
N SER A 144 17.72 -7.26 16.03
CA SER A 144 17.47 -5.92 15.51
C SER A 144 17.60 -4.85 16.61
N HIS A 145 18.04 -3.64 16.25
CA HIS A 145 18.08 -2.50 17.18
C HIS A 145 16.68 -2.11 17.67
N HIS A 146 15.64 -2.48 16.92
CA HIS A 146 14.26 -2.28 17.32
C HIS A 146 13.83 -3.40 18.25
N ARG A 147 13.32 -3.06 19.41
CA ARG A 147 12.70 -4.02 20.31
C ARG A 147 11.32 -4.39 19.75
N ILE A 148 11.29 -5.42 18.91
CA ILE A 148 10.05 -5.99 18.35
C ILE A 148 9.49 -6.96 19.37
N GLU A 149 8.28 -6.70 19.87
CA GLU A 149 7.62 -7.56 20.84
C GLU A 149 6.61 -8.53 20.18
N PHE A 150 5.98 -8.10 19.08
CA PHE A 150 4.97 -8.91 18.39
C PHE A 150 5.11 -8.87 16.88
N VAL A 151 4.60 -9.92 16.24
CA VAL A 151 4.59 -10.07 14.78
C VAL A 151 3.24 -10.59 14.32
N PHE A 152 2.55 -9.86 13.45
CA PHE A 152 1.36 -10.34 12.76
C PHE A 152 1.73 -10.91 11.40
N ILE A 153 1.26 -12.13 11.10
CA ILE A 153 1.68 -12.91 9.94
C ILE A 153 0.47 -13.28 9.11
N ARG A 154 0.46 -12.93 7.82
CA ARG A 154 -0.62 -13.38 6.95
C ARG A 154 -0.60 -14.89 6.83
N ALA A 155 -1.72 -15.52 7.18
CA ALA A 155 -1.89 -16.95 7.06
C ALA A 155 -2.62 -17.33 5.78
N THR A 156 -3.78 -16.69 5.56
CA THR A 156 -4.68 -17.06 4.48
C THR A 156 -5.33 -15.84 3.83
N MET A 157 -5.94 -16.04 2.67
CA MET A 157 -6.65 -15.00 1.93
C MET A 157 -7.81 -15.65 1.16
N GLY A 158 -9.02 -15.07 1.28
CA GLY A 158 -10.18 -15.56 0.56
C GLY A 158 -10.50 -17.03 0.87
N THR A 159 -11.21 -17.70 -0.04
CA THR A 159 -11.72 -19.05 0.19
C THR A 159 -10.67 -20.17 0.12
N ASN A 160 -9.49 -19.91 -0.46
CA ASN A 160 -8.47 -20.93 -0.73
C ASN A 160 -7.02 -20.40 -0.79
N GLY A 161 -6.81 -19.10 -0.61
CA GLY A 161 -5.46 -18.54 -0.63
C GLY A 161 -4.70 -18.91 0.64
N LEU A 162 -3.45 -19.36 0.47
CA LEU A 162 -2.48 -19.64 1.53
C LEU A 162 -1.26 -18.74 1.34
N ASP A 163 -0.78 -18.13 2.39
CA ASP A 163 0.50 -17.43 2.33
C ASP A 163 1.64 -18.46 2.34
N LYS A 164 2.45 -18.49 1.27
CA LYS A 164 3.49 -19.49 1.04
C LYS A 164 4.60 -19.50 2.10
N HIS A 165 4.77 -18.40 2.84
CA HIS A 165 5.77 -18.28 3.90
C HIS A 165 5.17 -18.44 5.31
N PHE A 166 3.85 -18.57 5.43
CA PHE A 166 3.17 -18.63 6.73
C PHE A 166 3.73 -19.71 7.64
N ALA A 167 3.75 -20.96 7.20
CA ALA A 167 4.18 -22.07 8.05
C ALA A 167 5.58 -21.88 8.62
N ARG A 168 6.51 -21.41 7.77
CA ARG A 168 7.88 -21.09 8.20
C ARG A 168 7.89 -19.92 9.19
N ASN A 169 7.27 -18.82 8.83
CA ASN A 169 7.26 -17.62 9.66
C ASN A 169 6.57 -17.87 11.01
N TRP A 170 5.50 -18.69 11.01
CA TRP A 170 4.78 -19.07 12.22
C TRP A 170 5.64 -19.83 13.21
N VAL A 171 6.43 -20.79 12.74
CA VAL A 171 7.33 -21.59 13.60
C VAL A 171 8.48 -20.74 14.11
N TYR A 172 9.15 -20.02 13.20
CA TYR A 172 10.36 -19.29 13.56
C TYR A 172 10.10 -18.06 14.45
N SER A 173 8.97 -17.35 14.27
CA SER A 173 8.61 -16.24 15.14
C SER A 173 8.46 -16.69 16.60
N LYS A 174 7.82 -17.85 16.84
CA LYS A 174 7.70 -18.42 18.19
C LYS A 174 9.07 -18.88 18.74
N HIS A 175 9.90 -19.51 17.88
CA HIS A 175 11.24 -19.97 18.28
C HIS A 175 12.12 -18.80 18.76
N HIS A 176 11.94 -17.62 18.19
CA HIS A 176 12.65 -16.40 18.58
C HIS A 176 11.91 -15.55 19.62
N ASN A 177 10.90 -16.11 20.31
CA ASN A 177 10.16 -15.51 21.43
C ASN A 177 9.33 -14.27 21.07
N PHE A 178 8.95 -14.09 19.81
CA PHE A 178 7.96 -13.07 19.44
C PHE A 178 6.56 -13.51 19.83
N ILE A 179 5.75 -12.58 20.36
CA ILE A 179 4.31 -12.77 20.44
C ILE A 179 3.78 -12.73 19.01
N ARG A 180 3.21 -13.83 18.53
CA ARG A 180 2.81 -13.96 17.13
C ARG A 180 1.30 -13.98 16.98
N GLY A 181 0.81 -13.39 15.91
CA GLY A 181 -0.60 -13.43 15.51
C GLY A 181 -0.74 -13.82 14.04
N ALA A 182 -1.83 -14.50 13.71
CA ALA A 182 -2.14 -14.89 12.34
C ALA A 182 -3.33 -14.10 11.81
N TYR A 183 -3.21 -13.51 10.60
CA TYR A 183 -4.33 -12.80 10.01
C TYR A 183 -4.84 -13.42 8.72
N HIS A 184 -6.15 -13.25 8.50
CA HIS A 184 -6.87 -13.62 7.29
C HIS A 184 -7.20 -12.39 6.46
N TYR A 185 -6.71 -12.31 5.22
CA TYR A 185 -7.10 -11.26 4.28
C TYR A 185 -8.48 -11.54 3.70
N TYR A 186 -9.46 -10.74 4.07
CA TYR A 186 -10.86 -10.94 3.69
C TYR A 186 -11.14 -10.49 2.27
N ARG A 187 -11.76 -11.35 1.48
CA ARG A 187 -12.26 -11.03 0.13
C ARG A 187 -13.78 -10.84 0.15
N PRO A 188 -14.27 -9.60 0.09
CA PRO A 188 -15.67 -9.28 0.40
C PRO A 188 -16.70 -9.78 -0.61
N ASN A 189 -16.27 -10.34 -1.75
CA ASN A 189 -17.16 -10.92 -2.75
C ASN A 189 -17.15 -12.45 -2.77
N GLU A 190 -16.43 -13.06 -1.83
CA GLU A 190 -16.34 -14.50 -1.63
C GLU A 190 -17.14 -14.92 -0.39
N ASP A 191 -17.53 -16.18 -0.37
CA ASP A 191 -18.29 -16.78 0.73
C ASP A 191 -17.51 -16.71 2.05
N TRP A 192 -18.05 -16.06 3.08
CA TRP A 192 -17.38 -15.86 4.35
C TRP A 192 -17.14 -17.17 5.12
N GLN A 193 -18.04 -18.15 5.00
CA GLN A 193 -17.90 -19.45 5.68
C GLN A 193 -16.74 -20.24 5.09
N LYS A 194 -16.58 -20.19 3.76
CA LYS A 194 -15.45 -20.84 3.11
C LYS A 194 -14.14 -20.14 3.49
N GLN A 195 -14.15 -18.80 3.60
CA GLN A 195 -12.99 -18.04 4.07
C GLN A 195 -12.65 -18.41 5.53
N PHE A 196 -13.63 -18.52 6.39
CA PHE A 196 -13.42 -18.94 7.77
C PHE A 196 -12.86 -20.37 7.84
N ARG A 197 -13.41 -21.31 7.07
CA ARG A 197 -12.85 -22.68 6.97
C ARG A 197 -11.43 -22.69 6.46
N ASN A 198 -11.10 -21.87 5.46
CA ASN A 198 -9.73 -21.73 4.97
C ASN A 198 -8.78 -21.30 6.10
N TYR A 199 -9.15 -20.29 6.87
CA TYR A 199 -8.36 -19.82 8.01
C TYR A 199 -8.17 -20.92 9.07
N THR A 200 -9.25 -21.51 9.55
CA THR A 200 -9.21 -22.51 10.63
C THR A 200 -8.54 -23.84 10.25
N SER A 201 -8.50 -24.15 8.97
CA SER A 201 -7.76 -25.33 8.47
C SER A 201 -6.24 -25.18 8.63
N ILE A 202 -5.74 -23.96 8.59
CA ILE A 202 -4.30 -23.62 8.59
C ILE A 202 -3.85 -23.13 9.97
N VAL A 203 -4.63 -22.22 10.59
CA VAL A 203 -4.21 -21.53 11.81
C VAL A 203 -4.64 -22.31 13.05
N LYS A 204 -3.64 -22.74 13.81
CA LYS A 204 -3.82 -23.31 15.14
C LYS A 204 -3.19 -22.36 16.14
N ILE A 205 -4.03 -21.78 17.01
CA ILE A 205 -3.63 -20.82 18.03
C ILE A 205 -3.37 -21.57 19.33
N ASP A 206 -2.13 -21.52 19.80
CA ASP A 206 -1.70 -22.07 21.06
C ASP A 206 -1.70 -21.02 22.17
N SER A 207 -1.45 -21.45 23.40
CA SER A 207 -1.24 -20.55 24.53
C SER A 207 -0.08 -19.58 24.24
N GLY A 208 -0.31 -18.29 24.48
CA GLY A 208 0.63 -17.21 24.21
C GLY A 208 0.62 -16.67 22.77
N ASP A 209 -0.14 -17.27 21.85
CA ASP A 209 -0.38 -16.70 20.52
C ASP A 209 -1.56 -15.70 20.59
N PHE A 210 -1.52 -14.68 19.73
CA PHE A 210 -2.61 -13.71 19.64
C PHE A 210 -3.94 -14.33 19.22
N VAL A 211 -5.01 -13.63 19.56
CA VAL A 211 -6.36 -13.88 19.07
C VAL A 211 -6.43 -13.88 17.53
N PRO A 212 -7.46 -14.52 16.91
CA PRO A 212 -7.64 -14.47 15.45
C PRO A 212 -7.74 -13.03 14.93
N ILE A 213 -7.18 -12.77 13.77
CA ILE A 213 -7.19 -11.43 13.16
C ILE A 213 -7.86 -11.49 11.80
N LEU A 214 -8.85 -10.61 11.56
CA LEU A 214 -9.52 -10.43 10.28
C LEU A 214 -9.08 -9.11 9.64
N ASP A 215 -8.49 -9.17 8.47
CA ASP A 215 -8.03 -8.02 7.70
C ASP A 215 -9.05 -7.67 6.60
N VAL A 216 -9.68 -6.47 6.73
CA VAL A 216 -10.78 -6.01 5.88
C VAL A 216 -10.45 -4.65 5.26
N GLU A 217 -10.10 -4.65 3.98
CA GLU A 217 -9.64 -3.43 3.28
C GLU A 217 -10.49 -3.04 2.07
N LYS A 218 -11.31 -3.95 1.56
CA LYS A 218 -12.02 -3.76 0.29
C LYS A 218 -13.54 -3.77 0.47
N SER A 219 -14.22 -2.88 -0.27
CA SER A 219 -15.67 -2.86 -0.33
C SER A 219 -16.22 -4.00 -1.19
N SER A 220 -17.44 -4.47 -0.86
CA SER A 220 -18.13 -5.47 -1.64
C SER A 220 -18.88 -4.84 -2.82
N ARG A 221 -18.86 -5.51 -3.98
CA ARG A 221 -19.73 -5.20 -5.12
C ARG A 221 -21.22 -5.41 -4.81
N HIS A 222 -21.51 -6.21 -3.79
CA HIS A 222 -22.88 -6.48 -3.31
C HIS A 222 -23.35 -5.46 -2.27
N GLY A 223 -22.57 -4.41 -2.03
CA GLY A 223 -22.93 -3.30 -1.16
C GLY A 223 -22.44 -3.46 0.29
N ARG A 224 -22.69 -2.38 1.06
CA ARG A 224 -22.17 -2.24 2.45
C ARG A 224 -22.79 -3.24 3.42
N LYS A 225 -24.11 -3.51 3.26
CA LYS A 225 -24.82 -4.46 4.13
C LYS A 225 -24.22 -5.85 4.02
N PHE A 226 -24.03 -6.33 2.79
CA PHE A 226 -23.41 -7.64 2.53
C PHE A 226 -21.99 -7.76 3.10
N LEU A 227 -21.16 -6.71 2.95
CA LEU A 227 -19.84 -6.66 3.55
C LEU A 227 -19.91 -6.81 5.08
N ARG A 228 -20.75 -6.01 5.74
CA ARG A 228 -20.89 -5.99 7.21
C ARG A 228 -21.37 -7.32 7.75
N GLU A 229 -22.39 -7.92 7.13
CA GLU A 229 -22.91 -9.23 7.51
C GLU A 229 -21.84 -10.32 7.40
N GLY A 230 -21.07 -10.33 6.30
CA GLY A 230 -20.00 -11.30 6.12
C GLY A 230 -18.87 -11.13 7.14
N VAL A 231 -18.44 -9.90 7.40
CA VAL A 231 -17.42 -9.57 8.40
C VAL A 231 -17.87 -9.98 9.79
N LEU A 232 -19.08 -9.55 10.21
CA LEU A 232 -19.61 -9.88 11.55
C LEU A 232 -19.80 -11.38 11.75
N ASN A 233 -20.29 -12.09 10.75
CA ASN A 233 -20.45 -13.54 10.84
C ASN A 233 -19.10 -14.26 10.96
N TRP A 234 -18.07 -13.81 10.24
CA TRP A 234 -16.72 -14.35 10.37
C TRP A 234 -16.16 -14.11 11.78
N LEU A 235 -16.28 -12.88 12.32
CA LEU A 235 -15.81 -12.52 13.66
C LEU A 235 -16.52 -13.33 14.74
N LYS A 236 -17.85 -13.44 14.70
CA LYS A 236 -18.64 -14.25 15.65
C LYS A 236 -18.25 -15.72 15.59
N MET A 237 -18.05 -16.26 14.40
CA MET A 237 -17.64 -17.66 14.23
C MET A 237 -16.24 -17.89 14.78
N ALA A 238 -15.34 -16.92 14.61
CA ALA A 238 -13.99 -16.98 15.18
C ALA A 238 -14.02 -16.93 16.71
N GLU A 239 -14.81 -16.03 17.30
CA GLU A 239 -15.00 -15.96 18.74
C GLU A 239 -15.53 -17.27 19.32
N GLN A 240 -16.55 -17.87 18.69
CA GLN A 240 -17.10 -19.18 19.11
C GLN A 240 -16.09 -20.32 18.99
N THR A 241 -15.28 -20.31 17.94
CA THR A 241 -14.35 -21.42 17.65
C THR A 241 -13.10 -21.37 18.52
N TYR A 242 -12.56 -20.18 18.77
CA TYR A 242 -11.32 -20.02 19.53
C TYR A 242 -11.54 -19.68 21.00
N GLY A 243 -12.78 -19.34 21.38
CA GLY A 243 -13.15 -18.97 22.76
C GLY A 243 -12.58 -17.62 23.22
N VAL A 244 -12.12 -16.81 22.27
CA VAL A 244 -11.53 -15.48 22.49
C VAL A 244 -12.05 -14.50 21.46
N LYS A 245 -12.19 -13.23 21.84
CA LYS A 245 -12.67 -12.18 20.95
C LYS A 245 -11.63 -11.88 19.86
N PRO A 246 -11.96 -12.04 18.56
CA PRO A 246 -11.01 -11.77 17.48
C PRO A 246 -10.74 -10.27 17.33
N MET A 247 -9.65 -9.93 16.66
CA MET A 247 -9.29 -8.56 16.30
C MET A 247 -9.61 -8.28 14.82
N ILE A 248 -9.95 -7.05 14.50
CA ILE A 248 -10.16 -6.61 13.12
C ILE A 248 -9.11 -5.55 12.71
N TYR A 249 -8.46 -5.78 11.55
CA TYR A 249 -7.62 -4.79 10.90
C TYR A 249 -8.36 -4.12 9.75
N THR A 250 -8.16 -2.81 9.63
CA THR A 250 -8.68 -2.01 8.52
C THR A 250 -8.02 -0.63 8.44
N GLY A 251 -8.03 -0.01 7.26
CA GLY A 251 -7.62 1.39 7.12
C GLY A 251 -8.62 2.35 7.77
N LEU A 252 -8.14 3.44 8.38
CA LEU A 252 -8.97 4.42 9.09
C LEU A 252 -10.12 4.97 8.23
N THR A 253 -9.85 5.33 6.99
CA THR A 253 -10.87 5.82 6.06
C THR A 253 -11.92 4.74 5.78
N PHE A 254 -11.48 3.49 5.60
CA PHE A 254 -12.38 2.37 5.35
C PHE A 254 -13.25 2.06 6.57
N TYR A 255 -12.66 2.08 7.77
CA TYR A 255 -13.39 1.95 9.02
C TYR A 255 -14.52 2.99 9.13
N ASN A 256 -14.18 4.28 9.01
CA ASN A 256 -15.16 5.36 9.12
C ASN A 256 -16.29 5.26 8.09
N LEU A 257 -15.99 4.83 6.86
CA LEU A 257 -17.01 4.74 5.79
C LEU A 257 -17.86 3.47 5.85
N HIS A 258 -17.29 2.35 6.31
CA HIS A 258 -17.91 1.06 6.13
C HIS A 258 -18.21 0.29 7.42
N LEU A 259 -17.37 0.41 8.46
CA LEU A 259 -17.39 -0.51 9.59
C LEU A 259 -17.75 0.15 10.93
N LYS A 260 -17.51 1.45 11.11
CA LYS A 260 -17.81 2.19 12.34
C LYS A 260 -19.25 1.99 12.79
N GLY A 261 -19.46 1.71 14.07
CA GLY A 261 -20.75 1.38 14.64
C GLY A 261 -21.19 -0.08 14.48
N TYR A 262 -20.41 -0.91 13.79
CA TYR A 262 -20.74 -2.32 13.54
C TYR A 262 -19.73 -3.30 14.13
N VAL A 263 -18.46 -2.88 14.22
CA VAL A 263 -17.37 -3.74 14.71
C VAL A 263 -16.68 -3.17 15.94
N ASP A 264 -17.21 -2.10 16.51
CA ASP A 264 -16.59 -1.34 17.62
C ASP A 264 -16.49 -2.14 18.92
N GLU A 265 -17.18 -3.26 19.01
CA GLU A 265 -17.05 -4.21 20.14
C GLU A 265 -15.78 -5.08 20.04
N TYR A 266 -15.13 -5.13 18.89
CA TYR A 266 -13.92 -5.91 18.67
C TYR A 266 -12.67 -5.02 18.78
N PRO A 267 -11.53 -5.55 19.28
CA PRO A 267 -10.28 -4.82 19.26
C PRO A 267 -9.94 -4.36 17.83
N LEU A 268 -9.57 -3.08 17.70
CA LEU A 268 -9.29 -2.47 16.40
C LEU A 268 -7.80 -2.34 16.15
N TRP A 269 -7.34 -2.86 15.02
CA TRP A 269 -6.03 -2.57 14.44
C TRP A 269 -6.22 -1.65 13.24
N ILE A 270 -5.88 -0.38 13.39
CA ILE A 270 -6.15 0.68 12.43
C ILE A 270 -4.88 1.07 11.68
N ALA A 271 -4.94 1.07 10.34
CA ALA A 271 -3.89 1.63 9.51
C ALA A 271 -4.15 3.11 9.21
N ALA A 272 -3.18 3.96 9.56
CA ALA A 272 -3.19 5.38 9.24
C ALA A 272 -1.76 5.93 9.20
N TYR A 273 -1.27 6.26 8.01
CA TYR A 273 0.13 6.63 7.77
C TYR A 273 0.40 8.15 7.83
N SER A 274 -0.61 8.96 7.90
CA SER A 274 -0.49 10.42 7.88
C SER A 274 -0.94 11.05 9.20
N GLY A 275 0.02 11.28 10.12
CA GLY A 275 -0.15 12.11 11.32
C GLY A 275 -0.91 11.44 12.48
N LYS A 276 -0.41 11.64 13.71
CA LYS A 276 -0.98 11.12 14.95
C LYS A 276 -2.43 11.58 15.18
N HIS A 277 -2.77 12.80 14.80
CA HIS A 277 -4.08 13.42 15.06
C HIS A 277 -5.26 12.74 14.35
N LYS A 278 -5.03 11.89 13.37
CA LYS A 278 -6.13 11.24 12.65
C LYS A 278 -6.67 9.98 13.34
N VAL A 279 -5.92 9.37 14.24
CA VAL A 279 -6.34 8.18 15.00
C VAL A 279 -6.85 8.50 16.40
N GLU A 280 -6.71 9.75 16.87
CA GLU A 280 -7.15 10.19 18.21
C GLU A 280 -8.67 10.05 18.43
N ASP A 281 -9.46 10.11 17.34
CA ASP A 281 -10.92 9.97 17.39
C ASP A 281 -11.41 8.52 17.33
N VAL A 282 -10.50 7.54 17.35
CA VAL A 282 -10.82 6.11 17.27
C VAL A 282 -10.20 5.39 18.46
N ASP A 283 -10.98 4.57 19.13
CA ASP A 283 -10.49 3.69 20.17
C ASP A 283 -9.77 2.50 19.55
N TRP A 284 -8.48 2.72 19.21
CA TRP A 284 -7.65 1.71 18.57
C TRP A 284 -6.80 0.93 19.58
N THR A 285 -6.68 -0.35 19.36
CA THR A 285 -5.83 -1.25 20.14
C THR A 285 -4.42 -1.32 19.52
N PHE A 286 -4.35 -1.41 18.18
CA PHE A 286 -3.10 -1.36 17.41
C PHE A 286 -3.22 -0.28 16.33
N HIS A 287 -2.12 0.41 16.09
CA HIS A 287 -1.97 1.41 15.05
C HIS A 287 -0.83 1.03 14.11
N GLN A 288 -1.16 0.65 12.87
CA GLN A 288 -0.19 0.53 11.80
C GLN A 288 0.13 1.95 11.28
N PHE A 289 1.26 2.47 11.70
CA PHE A 289 1.61 3.88 11.47
C PHE A 289 2.51 4.11 10.27
N THR A 290 3.13 3.06 9.72
CA THR A 290 4.02 3.13 8.56
C THR A 290 4.16 1.79 7.85
N GLU A 291 4.43 1.82 6.54
CA GLU A 291 4.78 0.67 5.70
C GLU A 291 6.28 0.66 5.31
N LYS A 292 7.12 1.42 6.03
CA LYS A 292 8.47 1.75 5.58
C LYS A 292 9.57 1.44 6.61
N VAL A 293 9.31 0.54 7.55
CA VAL A 293 10.33 0.14 8.53
C VAL A 293 11.34 -0.78 7.87
N ARG A 294 12.62 -0.51 8.09
CA ARG A 294 13.69 -1.43 7.71
C ARG A 294 14.14 -2.22 8.91
N ILE A 295 14.02 -3.54 8.81
CA ILE A 295 14.41 -4.48 9.86
C ILE A 295 15.57 -5.33 9.33
N LYS A 296 16.61 -5.49 10.16
CA LYS A 296 17.71 -6.40 9.86
C LYS A 296 17.14 -7.82 9.67
N GLY A 297 17.54 -8.52 8.63
CA GLY A 297 17.01 -9.85 8.32
C GLY A 297 15.79 -9.85 7.37
N VAL A 298 15.26 -8.67 7.00
CA VAL A 298 14.21 -8.54 5.99
C VAL A 298 14.72 -7.73 4.80
N LYS A 299 14.57 -8.27 3.59
CA LYS A 299 15.11 -7.63 2.37
C LYS A 299 14.29 -6.43 1.90
N SER A 300 12.98 -6.42 2.16
CA SER A 300 12.06 -5.31 1.87
C SER A 300 11.84 -4.44 3.11
N THR A 301 11.06 -3.38 2.98
CA THR A 301 10.43 -2.73 4.13
C THR A 301 9.31 -3.61 4.68
N VAL A 302 8.96 -3.40 5.94
CA VAL A 302 7.81 -4.01 6.62
C VAL A 302 6.93 -2.94 7.22
N ASP A 303 5.72 -3.30 7.55
CA ASP A 303 4.77 -2.44 8.21
C ASP A 303 5.07 -2.38 9.71
N GLY A 304 5.08 -1.15 10.24
CA GLY A 304 5.36 -0.89 11.66
C GLY A 304 4.08 -0.59 12.41
N ASN A 305 3.96 -1.21 13.59
CA ASN A 305 2.77 -1.19 14.42
C ASN A 305 3.08 -0.77 15.84
N ASN A 306 2.21 0.06 16.41
CA ASN A 306 2.18 0.42 17.82
C ASN A 306 1.02 -0.29 18.51
N PHE A 307 1.26 -0.85 19.68
CA PHE A 307 0.21 -1.31 20.59
C PHE A 307 -0.07 -0.24 21.65
N ASN A 308 -1.34 0.05 21.87
CA ASN A 308 -1.82 1.05 22.84
C ASN A 308 -1.97 0.44 24.25
N GLY A 309 -0.84 0.18 24.90
CA GLY A 309 -0.81 -0.40 26.24
C GLY A 309 0.58 -0.86 26.63
N ASP A 310 0.67 -1.49 27.78
CA ASP A 310 1.90 -2.09 28.30
C ASP A 310 2.04 -3.59 27.90
N LEU A 311 3.16 -4.19 28.25
CA LEU A 311 3.46 -5.59 27.89
C LEU A 311 2.49 -6.58 28.57
N GLU A 312 1.98 -6.25 29.75
CA GLU A 312 1.00 -7.08 30.44
C GLU A 312 -0.35 -7.05 29.71
N ALA A 313 -0.80 -5.87 29.32
CA ALA A 313 -2.00 -5.71 28.50
C ALA A 313 -1.87 -6.42 27.14
N LEU A 314 -0.69 -6.34 26.50
CA LEU A 314 -0.41 -7.06 25.27
C LEU A 314 -0.54 -8.57 25.43
N ARG A 315 0.01 -9.13 26.53
CA ARG A 315 -0.09 -10.56 26.82
C ARG A 315 -1.51 -11.02 27.17
N LYS A 316 -2.33 -10.14 27.73
CA LYS A 316 -3.78 -10.45 27.98
C LYS A 316 -4.59 -10.59 26.70
N MET A 317 -4.08 -10.11 25.57
CA MET A 317 -4.68 -10.32 24.24
C MET A 317 -4.29 -11.65 23.58
N CYS A 318 -3.49 -12.46 24.26
CA CYS A 318 -3.14 -13.80 23.81
C CYS A 318 -4.06 -14.85 24.42
N LYS A 319 -4.15 -16.00 23.74
CA LYS A 319 -4.92 -17.16 24.23
C LYS A 319 -4.23 -17.83 25.41
#